data_28d9b7ccebaf106e176e7f0409ebd60c
#
_entry.id   28d9b7ccebaf106e176e7f0409ebd60c
#
_cell.length_a   1.000
_cell.length_b   1.000
_cell.length_c   1.000
_cell.angle_alpha   90.00
_cell.angle_beta   90.00
_cell.angle_gamma   90.00
#
_symmetry.space_group_name_H-M   'P 1'
#
loop_
_entity.id
_entity.type
_entity.pdbx_description
1 polymer ?
#
loop_
_entity_poly.entity_id
_entity_poly.type
_entity_poly.pdbx_seq_one_letter_code
_entity_poly.pdbx_strand_id
1 'polypeptide(L)'
;MVNKNLLKLRFLFYLLLAVCLFLIVLKPAGHFLQIEDDLKELKGKASNRTIEYRSERGFGNDRLDIYSFTLPPEAVPNQFFSILESQDSFFKIKSDEDVKDRVLNLIDILPKNDPLRNKLENLCNEKPRFRYQSTFGTEKIYIINEGQEKGYCLISEI
;
A
#
# COMPACT_ATOMS: atom_id res chain seq x y z
N MET A 1 2.49 -39.36 43.84
CA MET A 1 1.67 -39.53 42.63
C MET A 1 1.46 -38.19 41.92
N VAL A 2 2.06 -37.98 40.81
CA VAL A 2 1.86 -36.73 40.04
C VAL A 2 0.47 -36.79 39.40
N ASN A 3 -0.35 -35.78 39.66
CA ASN A 3 -1.72 -35.74 39.18
C ASN A 3 -1.69 -35.60 37.62
N LYS A 4 -2.02 -36.69 36.91
CA LYS A 4 -2.02 -36.74 35.44
C LYS A 4 -2.87 -35.64 34.79
N ASN A 5 -3.91 -35.15 35.48
CA ASN A 5 -4.76 -34.06 35.00
C ASN A 5 -4.03 -32.72 35.06
N LEU A 6 -3.20 -32.49 36.08
CA LEU A 6 -2.40 -31.28 36.19
C LEU A 6 -1.30 -31.21 35.10
N LEU A 7 -0.74 -32.35 34.72
CA LEU A 7 0.24 -32.41 33.63
C LEU A 7 -0.40 -32.12 32.28
N LYS A 8 -1.59 -32.67 32.00
CA LYS A 8 -2.36 -32.37 30.78
C LYS A 8 -2.75 -30.90 30.71
N LEU A 9 -3.17 -30.29 31.82
CA LEU A 9 -3.55 -28.87 31.85
C LEU A 9 -2.36 -27.97 31.56
N ARG A 10 -1.19 -28.27 32.13
CA ARG A 10 0.07 -27.54 31.86
C ARG A 10 0.48 -27.67 30.39
N PHE A 11 0.40 -28.85 29.81
CA PHE A 11 0.70 -29.07 28.40
C PHE A 11 -0.24 -28.26 27.48
N LEU A 12 -1.55 -28.27 27.77
CA LEU A 12 -2.52 -27.50 27.01
C LEU A 12 -2.26 -25.99 27.08
N PHE A 13 -1.89 -25.50 28.27
CA PHE A 13 -1.53 -24.08 28.48
C PHE A 13 -0.30 -23.67 27.67
N TYR A 14 0.77 -24.49 27.67
CA TYR A 14 1.98 -24.21 26.86
C TYR A 14 1.70 -24.29 25.36
N LEU A 15 0.86 -25.21 24.94
CA LEU A 15 0.44 -25.33 23.53
C LEU A 15 -0.33 -24.06 23.11
N LEU A 16 -1.28 -23.61 23.92
CA LEU A 16 -2.05 -22.40 23.64
C LEU A 16 -1.13 -21.15 23.59
N LEU A 17 -0.20 -21.06 24.52
CA LEU A 17 0.78 -19.97 24.56
C LEU A 17 1.66 -19.96 23.30
N ALA A 18 2.14 -21.14 22.85
CA ALA A 18 2.92 -21.28 21.64
C ALA A 18 2.14 -20.87 20.39
N VAL A 19 0.87 -21.25 20.29
CA VAL A 19 -0.02 -20.86 19.19
C VAL A 19 -0.25 -19.35 19.19
N CYS A 20 -0.49 -18.73 20.35
CA CYS A 20 -0.65 -17.28 20.45
C CYS A 20 0.63 -16.53 20.03
N LEU A 21 1.79 -16.96 20.48
CA LEU A 21 3.07 -16.38 20.08
C LEU A 21 3.32 -16.53 18.58
N PHE A 22 3.01 -17.70 18.00
CA PHE A 22 3.12 -17.95 16.58
C PHE A 22 2.23 -17.01 15.76
N LEU A 23 0.98 -16.81 16.18
CA LEU A 23 0.05 -15.88 15.51
C LEU A 23 0.52 -14.41 15.60
N ILE A 24 1.13 -14.02 16.73
CA ILE A 24 1.70 -12.66 16.88
C ILE A 24 2.86 -12.44 15.91
N VAL A 25 3.70 -13.45 15.69
CA VAL A 25 4.83 -13.37 14.75
C VAL A 25 4.39 -13.41 13.28
N LEU A 26 3.34 -14.17 12.96
CA LEU A 26 2.84 -14.29 11.58
C LEU A 26 2.21 -13.00 11.04
N LYS A 27 1.55 -12.21 11.87
CA LYS A 27 0.92 -10.94 11.43
C LYS A 27 1.90 -9.98 10.75
N PRO A 28 3.03 -9.59 11.39
CA PRO A 28 3.98 -8.68 10.74
C PRO A 28 4.63 -9.29 9.50
N ALA A 29 4.87 -10.61 9.47
CA ALA A 29 5.40 -11.28 8.29
C ALA A 29 4.43 -11.20 7.09
N GLY A 30 3.13 -11.40 7.30
CA GLY A 30 2.12 -11.26 6.25
C GLY A 30 2.04 -9.84 5.69
N HIS A 31 2.10 -8.83 6.54
CA HIS A 31 2.15 -7.42 6.11
C HIS A 31 3.41 -7.10 5.29
N PHE A 32 4.56 -7.60 5.72
CA PHE A 32 5.80 -7.39 4.98
C PHE A 32 5.77 -8.04 3.60
N LEU A 33 5.32 -9.28 3.50
CA LEU A 33 5.19 -9.99 2.22
C LEU A 33 4.23 -9.29 1.27
N GLN A 34 3.12 -8.75 1.78
CA GLN A 34 2.18 -7.98 0.96
C GLN A 34 2.79 -6.68 0.43
N ILE A 35 3.53 -5.92 1.26
CA ILE A 35 4.23 -4.72 0.81
C ILE A 35 5.24 -5.05 -0.30
N GLU A 36 5.97 -6.16 -0.16
CA GLU A 36 6.94 -6.61 -1.17
C GLU A 36 6.28 -6.98 -2.49
N ASP A 37 5.10 -7.58 -2.47
CA ASP A 37 4.35 -7.94 -3.67
C ASP A 37 3.67 -6.73 -4.30
N ASP A 38 2.99 -5.93 -3.49
CA ASP A 38 2.28 -4.74 -3.95
C ASP A 38 3.20 -3.67 -4.55
N LEU A 39 4.42 -3.52 -4.02
CA LEU A 39 5.42 -2.54 -4.45
C LEU A 39 6.64 -3.19 -5.12
N LYS A 40 6.45 -4.32 -5.80
CA LYS A 40 7.54 -5.08 -6.44
C LYS A 40 8.35 -4.27 -7.44
N GLU A 41 7.73 -3.30 -8.10
CA GLU A 41 8.39 -2.41 -9.08
C GLU A 41 9.42 -1.47 -8.40
N LEU A 42 9.27 -1.24 -7.09
CA LEU A 42 10.18 -0.45 -6.27
C LEU A 42 11.27 -1.29 -5.59
N LYS A 43 11.29 -2.61 -5.81
CA LYS A 43 12.27 -3.50 -5.19
C LYS A 43 13.69 -3.10 -5.57
N GLY A 44 14.54 -2.90 -4.56
CA GLY A 44 15.92 -2.45 -4.74
C GLY A 44 16.08 -0.96 -5.10
N LYS A 45 14.98 -0.22 -5.29
CA LYS A 45 14.99 1.22 -5.63
C LYS A 45 14.46 2.09 -4.51
N ALA A 46 13.59 1.57 -3.66
CA ALA A 46 12.96 2.31 -2.57
C ALA A 46 13.20 1.65 -1.23
N SER A 47 13.29 2.48 -0.20
CA SER A 47 13.38 2.09 1.22
C SER A 47 12.15 2.59 1.99
N ASN A 48 12.08 2.30 3.30
CA ASN A 48 11.04 2.79 4.21
C ASN A 48 9.61 2.65 3.66
N ARG A 49 9.32 1.48 3.08
CA ARG A 49 7.99 1.19 2.55
C ARG A 49 7.03 0.88 3.68
N THR A 50 5.97 1.68 3.82
CA THR A 50 4.97 1.56 4.89
C THR A 50 3.57 1.66 4.34
N ILE A 51 2.61 1.02 5.04
CA ILE A 51 1.19 1.15 4.77
C ILE A 51 0.69 2.36 5.56
N GLU A 52 0.22 3.39 4.85
CA GLU A 52 -0.35 4.60 5.45
C GLU A 52 -1.88 4.45 5.65
N TYR A 53 -2.56 3.77 4.73
CA TYR A 53 -3.99 3.50 4.81
C TYR A 53 -4.31 2.15 4.16
N ARG A 54 -5.30 1.48 4.70
CA ARG A 54 -5.89 0.27 4.14
C ARG A 54 -7.40 0.29 4.35
N SER A 55 -8.15 0.20 3.26
CA SER A 55 -9.60 0.09 3.34
C SER A 55 -10.02 -1.24 3.97
N GLU A 56 -11.14 -1.23 4.68
CA GLU A 56 -11.82 -2.46 5.04
C GLU A 56 -12.31 -3.14 3.76
N ARG A 57 -11.98 -4.42 3.61
CA ARG A 57 -12.41 -5.18 2.44
C ARG A 57 -13.88 -5.54 2.60
N GLY A 58 -14.71 -4.92 1.77
CA GLY A 58 -16.14 -5.24 1.68
C GLY A 58 -16.41 -6.52 0.88
N PHE A 59 -17.68 -6.84 0.70
CA PHE A 59 -18.15 -8.00 -0.08
C PHE A 59 -17.82 -7.92 -1.58
N GLY A 60 -17.43 -6.75 -2.10
CA GLY A 60 -17.20 -6.51 -3.53
C GLY A 60 -15.74 -6.56 -3.98
N ASN A 61 -14.80 -6.97 -3.12
CA ASN A 61 -13.34 -6.86 -3.36
C ASN A 61 -12.83 -5.43 -3.58
N ASP A 62 -13.65 -4.41 -3.34
CA ASP A 62 -13.21 -3.03 -3.43
C ASP A 62 -12.05 -2.79 -2.47
N ARG A 63 -10.93 -2.39 -3.02
CA ARG A 63 -9.70 -2.15 -2.27
C ARG A 63 -9.18 -0.76 -2.54
N LEU A 64 -8.82 -0.04 -1.49
CA LEU A 64 -7.90 1.08 -1.57
C LEU A 64 -6.82 0.91 -0.50
N ASP A 65 -5.61 0.69 -0.93
CA ASP A 65 -4.43 0.69 -0.05
C ASP A 65 -3.53 1.85 -0.47
N ILE A 66 -3.01 2.59 0.52
CA ILE A 66 -2.09 3.71 0.29
C ILE A 66 -0.80 3.40 1.01
N TYR A 67 0.27 3.41 0.26
CA TYR A 67 1.62 3.16 0.73
C TYR A 67 2.45 4.44 0.64
N SER A 68 3.41 4.59 1.54
CA SER A 68 4.51 5.53 1.36
C SER A 68 5.83 4.79 1.17
N PHE A 69 6.76 5.42 0.48
CA PHE A 69 8.11 4.91 0.25
C PHE A 69 9.11 6.06 0.17
N THR A 70 10.39 5.74 0.34
CA THR A 70 11.48 6.69 0.17
C THR A 70 12.35 6.26 -1.00
N LEU A 71 12.59 7.18 -1.94
CA LEU A 71 13.53 7.01 -3.04
C LEU A 71 14.81 7.78 -2.72
N PRO A 72 16.00 7.20 -2.90
CA PRO A 72 17.23 7.96 -2.83
C PRO A 72 17.25 8.99 -3.98
N PRO A 73 17.81 10.20 -3.77
CA PRO A 73 17.80 11.30 -4.76
C PRO A 73 18.33 10.91 -6.13
N GLU A 74 19.28 9.98 -6.16
CA GLU A 74 19.94 9.48 -7.37
C GLU A 74 19.09 8.44 -8.14
N ALA A 75 18.06 7.88 -7.50
CA ALA A 75 17.32 6.73 -8.01
C ALA A 75 15.95 7.09 -8.60
N VAL A 76 15.63 8.37 -8.77
CA VAL A 76 14.39 8.78 -9.46
C VAL A 76 14.62 8.64 -10.98
N PRO A 77 14.45 7.44 -11.59
CA PRO A 77 14.63 7.32 -13.02
C PRO A 77 13.48 8.09 -13.66
N ASN A 78 13.82 9.09 -14.49
CA ASN A 78 12.84 9.83 -15.28
C ASN A 78 11.87 8.89 -16.02
N GLN A 79 12.37 7.73 -16.43
CA GLN A 79 11.59 6.68 -17.09
C GLN A 79 10.55 5.99 -16.20
N PHE A 80 10.76 5.90 -14.88
CA PHE A 80 9.81 5.22 -13.98
C PHE A 80 8.49 5.99 -13.83
N PHE A 81 8.56 7.32 -13.75
CA PHE A 81 7.40 8.18 -13.50
C PHE A 81 6.73 8.75 -14.77
N SER A 82 7.22 8.44 -15.94
CA SER A 82 6.61 8.91 -17.21
C SER A 82 5.72 7.87 -17.89
N ILE A 83 5.47 6.74 -17.23
CA ILE A 83 4.74 5.62 -17.84
C ILE A 83 3.27 5.70 -17.46
N LEU A 84 2.43 5.90 -18.48
CA LEU A 84 0.98 5.76 -18.40
C LEU A 84 0.59 4.48 -19.14
N GLU A 85 0.47 3.37 -18.41
CA GLU A 85 0.09 2.07 -18.95
C GLU A 85 -1.34 1.74 -18.51
N SER A 86 -2.24 1.58 -19.47
CA SER A 86 -3.62 1.17 -19.24
C SER A 86 -3.93 -0.06 -20.08
N GLN A 87 -4.07 -1.21 -19.42
CA GLN A 87 -4.67 -2.40 -19.99
C GLN A 87 -6.01 -2.62 -19.30
N ASP A 88 -7.09 -2.66 -20.06
CA ASP A 88 -8.45 -2.91 -19.55
C ASP A 88 -8.94 -1.96 -18.42
N SER A 89 -8.51 -0.70 -18.47
CA SER A 89 -8.98 0.31 -17.51
C SER A 89 -10.39 0.79 -17.84
N PHE A 90 -11.25 0.84 -16.83
CA PHE A 90 -12.54 1.54 -16.91
C PHE A 90 -12.35 3.06 -17.07
N PHE A 91 -11.21 3.58 -16.69
CA PHE A 91 -10.87 5.00 -16.74
C PHE A 91 -9.98 5.28 -17.94
N LYS A 92 -10.35 6.27 -18.74
CA LYS A 92 -9.56 6.72 -19.89
C LYS A 92 -8.46 7.67 -19.41
N ILE A 93 -7.40 7.12 -18.84
CA ILE A 93 -6.22 7.88 -18.43
C ILE A 93 -5.35 8.15 -19.66
N LYS A 94 -5.17 9.41 -20.01
CA LYS A 94 -4.38 9.85 -21.16
C LYS A 94 -3.33 10.91 -20.83
N SER A 95 -3.43 11.52 -19.66
CA SER A 95 -2.57 12.61 -19.22
C SER A 95 -2.33 12.55 -17.72
N ASP A 96 -1.34 13.29 -17.25
CA ASP A 96 -1.07 13.46 -15.81
C ASP A 96 -2.24 14.15 -15.09
N GLU A 97 -3.02 14.99 -15.78
CA GLU A 97 -4.21 15.61 -15.21
C GLU A 97 -5.32 14.58 -14.95
N ASP A 98 -5.52 13.64 -15.87
CA ASP A 98 -6.48 12.54 -15.66
C ASP A 98 -6.04 11.68 -14.45
N VAL A 99 -4.72 11.45 -14.28
CA VAL A 99 -4.20 10.71 -13.12
C VAL A 99 -4.43 11.48 -11.83
N LYS A 100 -4.19 12.79 -11.83
CA LYS A 100 -4.44 13.66 -10.69
C LYS A 100 -5.90 13.60 -10.27
N ASP A 101 -6.83 13.75 -11.21
CA ASP A 101 -8.27 13.66 -10.96
C ASP A 101 -8.64 12.29 -10.39
N ARG A 102 -8.04 11.23 -10.92
CA ARG A 102 -8.26 9.88 -10.41
C ARG A 102 -7.75 9.71 -8.96
N VAL A 103 -6.59 10.27 -8.63
CA VAL A 103 -6.07 10.28 -7.25
C VAL A 103 -7.02 11.02 -6.32
N LEU A 104 -7.47 12.22 -6.70
CA LEU A 104 -8.40 13.03 -5.91
C LEU A 104 -9.70 12.27 -5.64
N ASN A 105 -10.25 11.58 -6.64
CA ASN A 105 -11.43 10.74 -6.49
C ASN A 105 -11.19 9.55 -5.53
N LEU A 106 -10.01 8.91 -5.59
CA LEU A 106 -9.68 7.79 -4.70
C LEU A 106 -9.54 8.23 -3.24
N ILE A 107 -8.91 9.37 -2.99
CA ILE A 107 -8.71 9.85 -1.61
C ILE A 107 -9.98 10.48 -0.99
N ASP A 108 -11.04 10.69 -1.78
CA ASP A 108 -12.33 11.19 -1.26
C ASP A 108 -12.98 10.25 -0.25
N ILE A 109 -12.63 8.96 -0.25
CA ILE A 109 -13.08 8.01 0.77
C ILE A 109 -12.42 8.23 2.13
N LEU A 110 -11.28 8.92 2.18
CA LEU A 110 -10.64 9.28 3.44
C LEU A 110 -11.45 10.38 4.15
N PRO A 111 -11.49 10.39 5.49
CA PRO A 111 -12.13 11.46 6.25
C PRO A 111 -11.58 12.84 5.84
N LYS A 112 -12.45 13.86 5.77
CA LYS A 112 -12.04 15.23 5.35
C LYS A 112 -10.91 15.82 6.19
N ASN A 113 -10.83 15.44 7.47
CA ASN A 113 -9.79 15.93 8.39
C ASN A 113 -8.60 14.96 8.51
N ASP A 114 -8.51 13.96 7.64
CA ASP A 114 -7.40 13.02 7.66
C ASP A 114 -6.11 13.72 7.20
N PRO A 115 -5.02 13.68 7.99
CA PRO A 115 -3.75 14.28 7.62
C PRO A 115 -3.18 13.71 6.31
N LEU A 116 -3.43 12.41 6.03
CA LEU A 116 -2.98 11.77 4.81
C LEU A 116 -3.71 12.32 3.59
N ARG A 117 -5.03 12.55 3.69
CA ARG A 117 -5.84 13.19 2.64
C ARG A 117 -5.26 14.56 2.28
N ASN A 118 -5.12 15.43 3.27
CA ASN A 118 -4.59 16.79 3.06
C ASN A 118 -3.19 16.76 2.43
N LYS A 119 -2.37 15.80 2.83
CA LYS A 119 -1.02 15.63 2.31
C LYS A 119 -1.02 15.22 0.84
N LEU A 120 -1.88 14.27 0.45
CA LEU A 120 -2.00 13.82 -0.94
C LEU A 120 -2.62 14.89 -1.84
N GLU A 121 -3.62 15.64 -1.36
CA GLU A 121 -4.20 16.80 -2.08
C GLU A 121 -3.13 17.85 -2.35
N ASN A 122 -2.33 18.21 -1.35
CA ASN A 122 -1.24 19.18 -1.51
C ASN A 122 -0.19 18.65 -2.50
N LEU A 123 0.20 17.37 -2.38
CA LEU A 123 1.14 16.74 -3.30
C LEU A 123 0.66 16.84 -4.75
N CYS A 124 -0.61 16.56 -5.01
CA CYS A 124 -1.21 16.67 -6.35
C CYS A 124 -1.23 18.10 -6.90
N ASN A 125 -1.23 19.12 -6.04
CA ASN A 125 -1.22 20.51 -6.46
C ASN A 125 0.20 21.06 -6.77
N GLU A 126 1.25 20.38 -6.35
CA GLU A 126 2.65 20.78 -6.52
C GLU A 126 3.29 20.26 -7.82
N LYS A 127 2.51 19.89 -8.83
CA LYS A 127 2.96 19.30 -10.11
C LYS A 127 3.81 18.04 -9.91
N PRO A 128 3.22 17.02 -9.33
CA PRO A 128 3.92 15.76 -9.10
C PRO A 128 4.21 15.04 -10.40
N ARG A 129 5.11 14.05 -10.31
CA ARG A 129 5.33 13.07 -11.35
C ARG A 129 4.51 11.82 -11.02
N PHE A 130 3.83 11.30 -12.02
CA PHE A 130 3.00 10.12 -11.89
C PHE A 130 3.59 8.92 -12.63
N ARG A 131 3.28 7.73 -12.12
CA ARG A 131 3.28 6.50 -12.88
C ARG A 131 1.94 5.84 -12.66
N TYR A 132 1.17 5.66 -13.70
CA TYR A 132 -0.11 4.99 -13.68
C TYR A 132 -0.02 3.65 -14.39
N GLN A 133 -0.54 2.61 -13.76
CA GLN A 133 -0.68 1.28 -14.33
C GLN A 133 -2.06 0.74 -13.99
N SER A 134 -2.77 0.16 -14.98
CA SER A 134 -4.01 -0.55 -14.75
C SER A 134 -3.95 -1.91 -15.45
N THR A 135 -4.25 -2.97 -14.73
CA THR A 135 -4.23 -4.34 -15.23
C THR A 135 -5.29 -5.17 -14.52
N PHE A 136 -6.22 -5.76 -15.29
CA PHE A 136 -7.24 -6.69 -14.77
C PHE A 136 -8.03 -6.18 -13.55
N GLY A 137 -8.49 -4.93 -13.60
CA GLY A 137 -9.29 -4.32 -12.53
C GLY A 137 -8.47 -3.77 -11.36
N THR A 138 -7.15 -3.94 -11.36
CA THR A 138 -6.24 -3.33 -10.38
C THR A 138 -5.57 -2.10 -10.97
N GLU A 139 -5.67 -0.99 -10.28
CA GLU A 139 -4.96 0.26 -10.60
C GLU A 139 -3.84 0.50 -9.59
N LYS A 140 -2.68 0.92 -10.09
CA LYS A 140 -1.55 1.39 -9.28
C LYS A 140 -1.12 2.78 -9.72
N ILE A 141 -1.11 3.72 -8.79
CA ILE A 141 -0.72 5.11 -9.05
C ILE A 141 0.43 5.46 -8.12
N TYR A 142 1.61 5.65 -8.68
CA TYR A 142 2.79 6.15 -7.97
C TYR A 142 2.87 7.66 -8.13
N ILE A 143 3.18 8.37 -7.05
CA ILE A 143 3.23 9.82 -6.99
C ILE A 143 4.49 10.26 -6.26
N ILE A 144 5.25 11.17 -6.85
CA ILE A 144 6.38 11.83 -6.20
C ILE A 144 6.55 13.25 -6.75
N ASN A 145 6.95 14.19 -5.90
CA ASN A 145 7.35 15.54 -6.32
C ASN A 145 8.86 15.59 -6.56
N GLU A 146 9.27 16.42 -7.52
CA GLU A 146 10.69 16.70 -7.73
C GLU A 146 11.29 17.32 -6.46
N GLY A 147 12.45 16.81 -6.06
CA GLY A 147 13.13 17.26 -4.83
C GLY A 147 12.60 16.65 -3.52
N GLN A 148 11.55 15.84 -3.58
CA GLN A 148 11.08 15.07 -2.44
C GLN A 148 11.54 13.62 -2.55
N GLU A 149 12.11 13.10 -1.44
CA GLU A 149 12.50 11.69 -1.38
C GLU A 149 11.30 10.78 -1.08
N LYS A 150 10.27 11.32 -0.41
CA LYS A 150 9.08 10.55 -0.02
C LYS A 150 8.02 10.58 -1.13
N GLY A 151 7.67 9.38 -1.62
CA GLY A 151 6.59 9.16 -2.56
C GLY A 151 5.45 8.34 -1.98
N TYR A 152 4.37 8.24 -2.74
CA TYR A 152 3.18 7.46 -2.41
C TYR A 152 2.79 6.53 -3.54
N CYS A 153 2.17 5.40 -3.18
CA CYS A 153 1.53 4.49 -4.12
C CYS A 153 0.10 4.23 -3.63
N LEU A 154 -0.88 4.49 -4.50
CA LEU A 154 -2.27 4.12 -4.30
C LEU A 154 -2.54 2.86 -5.11
N ILE A 155 -3.15 1.85 -4.49
CA ILE A 155 -3.60 0.63 -5.15
C ILE A 155 -5.10 0.52 -4.94
N SER A 156 -5.83 0.50 -6.06
CA SER A 156 -7.28 0.35 -6.09
C SER A 156 -7.66 -0.88 -6.89
N GLU A 157 -8.58 -1.68 -6.37
CA GLU A 157 -9.23 -2.79 -7.07
C GLU A 157 -10.73 -2.51 -7.14
N ILE A 158 -11.33 -2.78 -8.32
CA ILE A 158 -12.76 -2.57 -8.61
C ILE A 158 -13.40 -3.92 -8.94
#